data_897bb6a303451b3b7ca670a081d0549e
#
_entry.id   897bb6a303451b3b7ca670a081d0549e
#
_cell.length_a   1.000
_cell.length_b   1.000
_cell.length_c   1.000
_cell.angle_alpha   90.00
_cell.angle_beta   90.00
_cell.angle_gamma   90.00
#
_symmetry.space_group_name_H-M   'P 1'
#
loop_
_entity.id
_entity.type
_entity.pdbx_description
1 polymer ?
#
loop_
_entity_poly.entity_id
_entity_poly.type
_entity_poly.pdbx_seq_one_letter_code
_entity_poly.pdbx_strand_id
1 'polypeptide(L)'
;VIKNKLQNLQYWFKDKYNLETKIFVDTSPIMEKYFAEKAGLGWQGKHTNIVSKSFGSWLFLAEIFLPIKINETKNMINGCGSCVKCLEICPTKAILSNYKIDSKRCISYLTIENKGPIPISLRKLIGNKIYGCDDCLSICPWNKFATETDEKKLISNDKNDLLFFLKFSEEHFKTYFHNS
;
A
#
# COMPACT_ATOMS: atom_id res chain seq x y z
N VAL A 1 9.16 -1.79 -11.27
CA VAL A 1 8.57 -0.66 -12.04
C VAL A 1 8.85 0.66 -11.35
N ILE A 2 8.31 0.91 -10.15
CA ILE A 2 8.40 2.20 -9.43
C ILE A 2 9.86 2.58 -9.16
N LYS A 3 10.66 1.65 -8.62
CA LYS A 3 12.09 1.88 -8.38
C LYS A 3 12.84 2.35 -9.63
N ASN A 4 12.58 1.75 -10.79
CA ASN A 4 13.22 2.18 -12.04
C ASN A 4 12.82 3.60 -12.45
N LYS A 5 11.55 3.99 -12.25
CA LYS A 5 11.10 5.36 -12.51
C LYS A 5 11.80 6.36 -11.59
N LEU A 6 11.97 6.02 -10.31
CA LEU A 6 12.74 6.84 -9.37
C LEU A 6 14.22 6.91 -9.74
N GLN A 7 14.84 5.83 -10.18
CA GLN A 7 16.23 5.83 -10.65
C GLN A 7 16.41 6.78 -11.84
N ASN A 8 15.49 6.75 -12.81
CA ASN A 8 15.53 7.69 -13.94
C ASN A 8 15.42 9.15 -13.47
N LEU A 9 14.56 9.43 -12.49
CA LEU A 9 14.44 10.75 -11.90
C LEU A 9 15.72 11.15 -11.13
N GLN A 10 16.37 10.22 -10.44
CA GLN A 10 17.63 10.38 -9.75
C GLN A 10 18.75 10.77 -10.74
N TYR A 11 18.85 10.03 -11.87
CA TYR A 11 19.79 10.37 -12.95
C TYR A 11 19.53 11.75 -13.52
N TRP A 12 18.27 12.12 -13.73
CA TRP A 12 17.90 13.44 -14.22
C TRP A 12 18.33 14.57 -13.26
N PHE A 13 18.15 14.39 -11.94
CA PHE A 13 18.63 15.37 -10.95
C PHE A 13 20.15 15.48 -10.94
N LYS A 14 20.85 14.36 -11.09
CA LYS A 14 22.31 14.33 -11.15
C LYS A 14 22.83 15.05 -12.40
N ASP A 15 22.27 14.71 -13.56
CA ASP A 15 22.69 15.27 -14.86
C ASP A 15 22.41 16.77 -14.93
N LYS A 16 21.17 17.17 -14.61
CA LYS A 16 20.72 18.56 -14.83
C LYS A 16 21.15 19.54 -13.74
N TYR A 17 21.25 19.10 -12.50
CA TYR A 17 21.50 19.97 -11.35
C TYR A 17 22.71 19.56 -10.52
N ASN A 18 23.41 18.50 -10.91
CA ASN A 18 24.52 17.90 -10.16
C ASN A 18 24.13 17.57 -8.70
N LEU A 19 22.89 17.18 -8.44
CA LEU A 19 22.39 16.83 -7.11
C LEU A 19 22.48 15.32 -6.87
N GLU A 20 23.07 14.96 -5.73
CA GLU A 20 23.01 13.59 -5.21
C GLU A 20 21.70 13.40 -4.44
N THR A 21 20.93 12.41 -4.81
CA THR A 21 19.61 12.15 -4.24
C THR A 21 19.52 10.74 -3.66
N LYS A 22 18.60 10.52 -2.69
CA LYS A 22 18.28 9.19 -2.17
C LYS A 22 16.84 8.85 -2.52
N ILE A 23 16.63 7.62 -2.96
CA ILE A 23 15.30 7.11 -3.35
C ILE A 23 14.88 5.98 -2.43
N PHE A 24 13.60 5.94 -2.10
CA PHE A 24 13.01 4.93 -1.22
C PHE A 24 11.70 4.43 -1.82
N VAL A 25 11.48 3.12 -1.72
CA VAL A 25 10.24 2.44 -2.11
C VAL A 25 10.08 1.24 -1.20
N ASP A 26 8.98 1.17 -0.45
CA ASP A 26 8.49 0.03 0.31
C ASP A 26 9.49 -0.60 1.32
N THR A 27 10.61 -1.12 0.86
CA THR A 27 11.54 -1.93 1.69
C THR A 27 12.44 -1.14 2.64
N SER A 28 12.39 0.16 2.64
CA SER A 28 13.21 1.02 3.48
C SER A 28 12.48 1.42 4.76
N PRO A 29 13.19 1.66 5.88
CA PRO A 29 12.58 2.08 7.13
C PRO A 29 12.17 3.56 7.11
N ILE A 30 11.34 3.93 6.14
CA ILE A 30 10.79 5.26 5.91
C ILE A 30 9.29 5.25 6.17
N MET A 31 8.79 6.30 6.81
CA MET A 31 7.35 6.48 7.05
C MET A 31 6.69 7.12 5.82
N GLU A 32 6.59 6.38 4.72
CA GLU A 32 6.10 6.84 3.42
C GLU A 32 4.75 7.58 3.52
N LYS A 33 3.81 7.02 4.26
CA LYS A 33 2.47 7.62 4.43
C LYS A 33 2.53 8.98 5.13
N TYR A 34 3.43 9.14 6.10
CA TYR A 34 3.63 10.41 6.78
C TYR A 34 4.21 11.47 5.82
N PHE A 35 5.22 11.09 5.05
CA PHE A 35 5.81 12.01 4.08
C PHE A 35 4.85 12.35 2.94
N ALA A 36 4.05 11.39 2.47
CA ALA A 36 3.02 11.65 1.48
C ALA A 36 1.97 12.66 1.98
N GLU A 37 1.56 12.57 3.24
CA GLU A 37 0.66 13.55 3.86
C GLU A 37 1.32 14.94 3.98
N LYS A 38 2.57 15.00 4.43
CA LYS A 38 3.35 16.26 4.51
C LYS A 38 3.61 16.88 3.14
N ALA A 39 3.78 16.05 2.11
CA ALA A 39 3.92 16.50 0.73
C ALA A 39 2.59 16.97 0.10
N GLY A 40 1.47 16.89 0.83
CA GLY A 40 0.16 17.33 0.33
C GLY A 40 -0.44 16.41 -0.73
N LEU A 41 0.02 15.13 -0.83
CA LEU A 41 -0.55 14.16 -1.76
C LEU A 41 -1.93 13.66 -1.32
N GLY A 42 -2.23 13.75 -0.04
CA GLY A 42 -3.47 13.30 0.56
C GLY A 42 -3.44 13.46 2.09
N TRP A 43 -4.30 12.73 2.76
CA TRP A 43 -4.33 12.62 4.21
C TRP A 43 -4.32 11.16 4.64
N GLN A 44 -3.88 10.87 5.84
CA GLN A 44 -4.02 9.54 6.40
C GLN A 44 -5.50 9.27 6.71
N GLY A 45 -6.07 8.29 6.02
CA GLY A 45 -7.45 7.86 6.23
C GLY A 45 -7.64 7.10 7.54
N LYS A 46 -8.90 6.93 7.97
CA LYS A 46 -9.22 6.15 9.19
C LYS A 46 -8.76 4.70 9.12
N HIS A 47 -8.54 4.15 7.92
CA HIS A 47 -7.94 2.83 7.66
C HIS A 47 -6.40 2.84 7.69
N THR A 48 -5.76 3.94 8.08
CA THR A 48 -4.30 4.14 8.20
C THR A 48 -3.51 4.20 6.88
N ASN A 49 -4.15 4.10 5.74
CA ASN A 49 -3.53 4.34 4.43
C ASN A 49 -3.79 5.77 3.94
N ILE A 50 -2.98 6.23 2.99
CA ILE A 50 -3.18 7.54 2.36
C ILE A 50 -4.44 7.54 1.50
N VAL A 51 -5.17 8.65 1.55
CA VAL A 51 -6.32 8.94 0.70
C VAL A 51 -6.04 10.23 -0.04
N SER A 52 -6.03 10.15 -1.36
CA SER A 52 -5.89 11.31 -2.24
C SER A 52 -7.25 11.79 -2.71
N LYS A 53 -7.44 13.10 -2.77
CA LYS A 53 -8.63 13.71 -3.34
C LYS A 53 -8.75 13.43 -4.84
N SER A 54 -7.61 13.32 -5.55
CA SER A 54 -7.58 13.15 -7.00
C SER A 54 -7.49 11.69 -7.45
N PHE A 55 -6.92 10.79 -6.62
CA PHE A 55 -6.59 9.42 -7.03
C PHE A 55 -7.19 8.34 -6.12
N GLY A 56 -7.97 8.71 -5.10
CA GLY A 56 -8.51 7.72 -4.16
C GLY A 56 -7.46 7.17 -3.19
N SER A 57 -7.61 5.91 -2.80
CA SER A 57 -6.76 5.26 -1.79
C SER A 57 -5.87 4.13 -2.32
N TRP A 58 -5.95 3.80 -3.60
CA TRP A 58 -5.09 2.81 -4.26
C TRP A 58 -3.86 3.49 -4.87
N LEU A 59 -2.89 3.78 -4.01
CA LEU A 59 -1.66 4.48 -4.38
C LEU A 59 -0.45 3.68 -3.96
N PHE A 60 0.51 3.56 -4.87
CA PHE A 60 1.88 3.21 -4.52
C PHE A 60 2.64 4.48 -4.19
N LEU A 61 3.35 4.46 -3.07
CA LEU A 61 4.15 5.58 -2.60
C LEU A 61 5.62 5.35 -2.93
N ALA A 62 6.33 6.43 -3.12
CA ALA A 62 7.77 6.43 -3.32
C ALA A 62 8.33 7.81 -3.01
N GLU A 63 9.53 7.88 -2.45
CA GLU A 63 10.16 9.11 -2.01
C GLU A 63 11.50 9.33 -2.69
N ILE A 64 11.77 10.60 -2.97
CA ILE A 64 13.10 11.08 -3.34
C ILE A 64 13.53 12.18 -2.38
N PHE A 65 14.67 11.99 -1.73
CA PHE A 65 15.25 12.95 -0.82
C PHE A 65 16.30 13.78 -1.57
N LEU A 66 16.11 15.09 -1.52
CA LEU A 66 16.95 16.08 -2.19
C LEU A 66 17.77 16.86 -1.17
N PRO A 67 19.05 17.13 -1.42
CA PRO A 67 19.91 17.92 -0.52
C PRO A 67 19.69 19.43 -0.68
N ILE A 68 18.45 19.85 -0.92
CA ILE A 68 18.04 21.24 -1.08
C ILE A 68 16.79 21.52 -0.25
N LYS A 69 16.63 22.76 0.17
CA LYS A 69 15.38 23.19 0.82
C LYS A 69 14.28 23.32 -0.21
N ILE A 70 13.18 22.63 0.02
CA ILE A 70 11.96 22.73 -0.78
C ILE A 70 10.90 23.42 0.07
N ASN A 71 10.11 24.30 -0.55
CA ASN A 71 8.99 24.92 0.14
C ASN A 71 7.96 23.87 0.54
N GLU A 72 7.51 23.95 1.78
CA GLU A 72 6.52 23.02 2.31
C GLU A 72 5.18 23.19 1.57
N THR A 73 4.59 22.07 1.22
CA THR A 73 3.22 22.03 0.68
C THR A 73 2.24 22.12 1.85
N LYS A 74 1.11 22.78 1.66
CA LYS A 74 0.06 22.81 2.68
C LYS A 74 -0.53 21.40 2.84
N ASN A 75 -0.67 20.95 4.10
CA ASN A 75 -1.34 19.70 4.39
C ASN A 75 -2.78 19.74 3.87
N MET A 76 -3.23 18.63 3.30
CA MET A 76 -4.63 18.50 2.90
C MET A 76 -5.54 18.34 4.11
N ILE A 77 -6.73 18.93 4.02
CA ILE A 77 -7.77 18.74 5.03
C ILE A 77 -8.25 17.28 4.96
N ASN A 78 -8.35 16.63 6.11
CA ASN A 78 -8.85 15.26 6.21
C ASN A 78 -10.31 15.16 5.75
N GLY A 79 -10.54 14.40 4.69
CA GLY A 79 -11.84 14.23 4.07
C GLY A 79 -12.64 13.01 4.56
N CYS A 80 -12.21 12.31 5.61
CA CYS A 80 -12.95 11.16 6.16
C CYS A 80 -14.26 11.55 6.85
N GLY A 81 -14.33 12.74 7.45
CA GLY A 81 -15.53 13.22 8.15
C GLY A 81 -16.09 12.18 9.13
N SER A 82 -17.42 11.98 9.14
CA SER A 82 -18.11 10.98 9.94
C SER A 82 -18.08 9.56 9.39
N CYS A 83 -17.57 9.34 8.17
CA CYS A 83 -17.55 8.03 7.52
C CYS A 83 -16.73 7.01 8.33
N VAL A 84 -17.29 5.81 8.54
CA VAL A 84 -16.65 4.68 9.24
C VAL A 84 -16.68 3.36 8.44
N LYS A 85 -16.99 3.42 7.16
CA LYS A 85 -17.17 2.23 6.30
C LYS A 85 -15.98 1.27 6.33
N CYS A 86 -14.74 1.77 6.36
CA CYS A 86 -13.54 0.95 6.43
C CYS A 86 -13.41 0.17 7.76
N LEU A 87 -13.92 0.72 8.87
CA LEU A 87 -13.96 0.03 10.15
C LEU A 87 -15.00 -1.10 10.12
N GLU A 88 -16.16 -0.83 9.54
CA GLU A 88 -17.29 -1.76 9.47
C GLU A 88 -17.00 -2.97 8.58
N ILE A 89 -16.39 -2.73 7.39
CA ILE A 89 -16.11 -3.78 6.40
C ILE A 89 -15.01 -4.74 6.83
N CYS A 90 -14.10 -4.34 7.73
CA CYS A 90 -12.94 -5.14 8.08
C CYS A 90 -13.36 -6.49 8.69
N PRO A 91 -13.08 -7.64 8.02
CA PRO A 91 -13.58 -8.94 8.46
C PRO A 91 -13.04 -9.35 9.83
N THR A 92 -11.81 -9.00 10.13
CA THR A 92 -11.12 -9.36 11.37
C THR A 92 -11.21 -8.25 12.43
N LYS A 93 -11.91 -7.14 12.12
CA LYS A 93 -11.97 -5.96 12.99
C LYS A 93 -10.57 -5.47 13.42
N ALA A 94 -9.64 -5.50 12.47
CA ALA A 94 -8.28 -5.03 12.69
C ALA A 94 -8.20 -3.51 12.90
N ILE A 95 -9.11 -2.73 12.31
CA ILE A 95 -9.19 -1.28 12.53
C ILE A 95 -9.99 -1.05 13.82
N LEU A 96 -9.26 -0.80 14.91
CA LEU A 96 -9.83 -0.71 16.27
C LEU A 96 -10.63 0.58 16.49
N SER A 97 -10.15 1.66 15.91
CA SER A 97 -10.77 2.99 15.95
C SER A 97 -10.21 3.83 14.81
N ASN A 98 -10.68 5.06 14.67
CA ASN A 98 -10.15 5.99 13.68
C ASN A 98 -8.61 6.10 13.78
N TYR A 99 -7.92 5.83 12.66
CA TYR A 99 -6.46 5.95 12.53
C TYR A 99 -5.65 4.96 13.38
N LYS A 100 -6.28 3.89 13.90
CA LYS A 100 -5.61 2.90 14.75
C LYS A 100 -5.92 1.48 14.27
N ILE A 101 -4.87 0.75 13.92
CA ILE A 101 -4.95 -0.63 13.44
C ILE A 101 -4.16 -1.58 14.36
N ASP A 102 -4.74 -2.76 14.58
CA ASP A 102 -4.02 -3.91 15.13
C ASP A 102 -3.48 -4.75 13.96
N SER A 103 -2.19 -4.65 13.70
CA SER A 103 -1.54 -5.38 12.61
C SER A 103 -1.68 -6.89 12.75
N LYS A 104 -1.66 -7.44 13.97
CA LYS A 104 -1.81 -8.88 14.25
C LYS A 104 -3.18 -9.44 13.87
N ARG A 105 -4.15 -8.58 13.62
CA ARG A 105 -5.47 -8.93 13.10
C ARG A 105 -5.65 -8.56 11.63
N CYS A 106 -4.78 -7.71 11.07
CA CYS A 106 -4.88 -7.27 9.69
C CYS A 106 -4.55 -8.41 8.73
N ILE A 107 -5.45 -8.74 7.82
CA ILE A 107 -5.28 -9.83 6.85
C ILE A 107 -4.05 -9.55 5.96
N SER A 108 -3.84 -8.32 5.54
CA SER A 108 -2.67 -7.94 4.74
C SER A 108 -1.37 -8.28 5.49
N TYR A 109 -1.26 -7.88 6.77
CA TYR A 109 -0.10 -8.24 7.58
C TYR A 109 0.05 -9.76 7.77
N LEU A 110 -1.06 -10.44 8.06
CA LEU A 110 -1.03 -11.89 8.33
C LEU A 110 -0.64 -12.73 7.10
N THR A 111 -0.92 -12.23 5.90
CA THR A 111 -0.64 -12.95 4.64
C THR A 111 0.67 -12.54 3.97
N ILE A 112 1.28 -11.42 4.38
CA ILE A 112 2.50 -10.88 3.77
C ILE A 112 3.67 -10.92 4.75
N GLU A 113 3.48 -10.39 5.96
CA GLU A 113 4.59 -10.11 6.90
C GLU A 113 4.72 -11.13 8.03
N ASN A 114 3.64 -11.85 8.35
CA ASN A 114 3.61 -12.76 9.48
C ASN A 114 4.49 -14.00 9.23
N LYS A 115 5.46 -14.25 10.11
CA LYS A 115 6.42 -15.36 9.99
C LYS A 115 5.97 -16.66 10.67
N GLY A 116 4.71 -16.81 10.95
CA GLY A 116 4.18 -17.99 11.62
C GLY A 116 2.80 -18.39 11.13
N PRO A 117 2.23 -19.48 11.66
CA PRO A 117 0.90 -19.89 11.27
C PRO A 117 -0.12 -18.82 11.68
N ILE A 118 -1.08 -18.57 10.81
CA ILE A 118 -2.18 -17.67 11.12
C ILE A 118 -3.05 -18.28 12.23
N PRO A 119 -3.42 -17.50 13.27
CA PRO A 119 -4.26 -17.97 14.36
C PRO A 119 -5.56 -18.59 13.85
N ILE A 120 -5.94 -19.75 14.40
CA ILE A 120 -7.12 -20.52 13.95
C ILE A 120 -8.39 -19.68 13.98
N SER A 121 -8.55 -18.83 15.01
CA SER A 121 -9.69 -17.92 15.16
C SER A 121 -9.86 -16.92 14.02
N LEU A 122 -8.78 -16.58 13.31
CA LEU A 122 -8.79 -15.63 12.20
C LEU A 122 -8.94 -16.30 10.83
N ARG A 123 -8.60 -17.58 10.68
CA ARG A 123 -8.58 -18.27 9.39
C ARG A 123 -9.92 -18.22 8.64
N LYS A 124 -11.04 -18.43 9.35
CA LYS A 124 -12.37 -18.34 8.75
C LYS A 124 -12.69 -16.92 8.26
N LEU A 125 -12.20 -15.90 8.97
CA LEU A 125 -12.43 -14.48 8.64
C LEU A 125 -11.61 -14.00 7.44
N ILE A 126 -10.51 -14.66 7.13
CA ILE A 126 -9.67 -14.36 5.96
C ILE A 126 -10.39 -14.72 4.65
N GLY A 127 -11.24 -15.75 4.69
CA GLY A 127 -11.95 -16.23 3.52
C GLY A 127 -10.98 -16.75 2.44
N ASN A 128 -11.18 -16.33 1.20
CA ASN A 128 -10.39 -16.77 0.05
C ASN A 128 -9.19 -15.86 -0.26
N LYS A 129 -8.77 -15.01 0.67
CA LYS A 129 -7.62 -14.12 0.46
C LYS A 129 -6.33 -14.91 0.66
N ILE A 130 -5.48 -14.92 -0.37
CA ILE A 130 -4.20 -15.63 -0.39
C ILE A 130 -3.06 -14.69 0.01
N TYR A 131 -3.03 -13.50 -0.58
CA TYR A 131 -1.98 -12.51 -0.41
C TYR A 131 -2.57 -11.11 -0.41
N GLY A 132 -2.42 -10.38 0.69
CA GLY A 132 -2.98 -9.03 0.86
C GLY A 132 -4.48 -8.99 1.14
N CYS A 133 -4.98 -7.79 1.40
CA CYS A 133 -6.39 -7.50 1.63
C CYS A 133 -6.65 -6.01 1.44
N ASP A 134 -7.56 -5.69 0.53
CA ASP A 134 -7.92 -4.30 0.19
C ASP A 134 -9.35 -3.92 0.58
N ASP A 135 -10.04 -4.72 1.41
CA ASP A 135 -11.44 -4.46 1.76
C ASP A 135 -11.68 -3.04 2.29
N CYS A 136 -10.79 -2.56 3.16
CA CYS A 136 -10.88 -1.21 3.73
C CYS A 136 -10.57 -0.10 2.72
N LEU A 137 -9.75 -0.37 1.72
CA LEU A 137 -9.48 0.56 0.62
C LEU A 137 -10.65 0.54 -0.37
N SER A 138 -11.10 -0.65 -0.78
CA SER A 138 -12.15 -0.83 -1.78
C SER A 138 -13.46 -0.12 -1.41
N ILE A 139 -13.84 -0.15 -0.12
CA ILE A 139 -15.07 0.50 0.36
C ILE A 139 -14.94 2.03 0.49
N CYS A 140 -13.73 2.58 0.37
CA CYS A 140 -13.50 4.00 0.59
C CYS A 140 -14.25 4.85 -0.46
N PRO A 141 -15.15 5.77 -0.05
CA PRO A 141 -15.91 6.60 -1.00
C PRO A 141 -15.03 7.47 -1.91
N TRP A 142 -13.80 7.76 -1.50
CA TRP A 142 -12.86 8.55 -2.28
C TRP A 142 -12.33 7.81 -3.51
N ASN A 143 -12.48 6.48 -3.57
CA ASN A 143 -12.08 5.70 -4.75
C ASN A 143 -12.94 5.98 -5.99
N LYS A 144 -14.07 6.67 -5.85
CA LYS A 144 -14.81 7.17 -7.02
C LYS A 144 -13.98 8.12 -7.91
N PHE A 145 -12.88 8.64 -7.38
CA PHE A 145 -11.93 9.49 -8.13
C PHE A 145 -10.67 8.71 -8.54
N ALA A 146 -10.57 7.42 -8.19
CA ALA A 146 -9.44 6.60 -8.60
C ALA A 146 -9.41 6.47 -10.12
N THR A 147 -8.19 6.57 -10.67
CA THR A 147 -7.94 6.37 -12.09
C THR A 147 -7.08 5.13 -12.24
N GLU A 148 -7.45 4.24 -13.15
CA GLU A 148 -6.64 3.07 -13.45
C GLU A 148 -5.30 3.48 -14.04
N THR A 149 -4.27 2.70 -13.73
CA THR A 149 -2.92 2.94 -14.25
C THR A 149 -2.76 2.46 -15.67
N ASP A 150 -2.06 3.22 -16.50
CA ASP A 150 -1.64 2.81 -17.85
C ASP A 150 -0.42 1.86 -17.82
N GLU A 151 0.18 1.66 -16.65
CA GLU A 151 1.39 0.86 -16.48
C GLU A 151 1.07 -0.63 -16.52
N LYS A 152 1.14 -1.23 -17.70
CA LYS A 152 0.84 -2.65 -17.95
C LYS A 152 1.55 -3.63 -17.02
N LYS A 153 2.74 -3.28 -16.53
CA LYS A 153 3.51 -4.12 -15.60
C LYS A 153 2.96 -4.14 -14.17
N LEU A 154 2.01 -3.25 -13.84
CA LEU A 154 1.30 -3.24 -12.56
C LEU A 154 -0.06 -3.93 -12.65
N ILE A 155 -0.49 -4.32 -13.86
CA ILE A 155 -1.75 -5.02 -14.06
C ILE A 155 -1.47 -6.52 -13.96
N SER A 156 -2.04 -7.18 -12.95
CA SER A 156 -1.97 -8.64 -12.85
C SER A 156 -2.95 -9.27 -13.82
N ASN A 157 -2.46 -10.23 -14.59
CA ASN A 157 -3.29 -11.09 -15.44
C ASN A 157 -3.58 -12.46 -14.79
N ASP A 158 -3.09 -12.70 -13.58
CA ASP A 158 -3.26 -13.96 -12.88
C ASP A 158 -4.69 -14.13 -12.38
N LYS A 159 -5.40 -15.08 -12.96
CA LYS A 159 -6.75 -15.52 -12.57
C LYS A 159 -6.72 -16.83 -11.78
N ASN A 160 -5.62 -17.10 -11.06
CA ASN A 160 -5.43 -18.33 -10.34
C ASN A 160 -6.36 -18.41 -9.12
N ASP A 161 -7.03 -19.53 -8.98
CA ASP A 161 -7.90 -19.84 -7.82
C ASP A 161 -7.14 -20.52 -6.68
N LEU A 162 -7.81 -20.72 -5.56
CA LEU A 162 -7.23 -21.41 -4.39
C LEU A 162 -6.76 -22.83 -4.72
N LEU A 163 -7.48 -23.55 -5.60
CA LEU A 163 -7.12 -24.92 -5.97
C LEU A 163 -5.81 -24.99 -6.75
N PHE A 164 -5.50 -23.96 -7.52
CA PHE A 164 -4.22 -23.83 -8.20
C PHE A 164 -3.07 -23.80 -7.18
N PHE A 165 -3.16 -22.97 -6.15
CA PHE A 165 -2.11 -22.83 -5.12
C PHE A 165 -2.02 -24.03 -4.19
N LEU A 166 -3.13 -24.72 -3.91
CA LEU A 166 -3.12 -25.93 -3.08
C LEU A 166 -2.34 -27.10 -3.69
N LYS A 167 -2.09 -27.06 -5.00
CA LYS A 167 -1.30 -28.08 -5.72
C LYS A 167 0.19 -27.81 -5.69
N PHE A 168 0.64 -26.69 -5.12
CA PHE A 168 2.06 -26.35 -5.10
C PHE A 168 2.82 -27.29 -4.16
N SER A 169 3.95 -27.79 -4.67
CA SER A 169 5.04 -28.29 -3.81
C SER A 169 5.74 -27.10 -3.16
N GLU A 170 6.53 -27.36 -2.12
CA GLU A 170 7.34 -26.32 -1.48
C GLU A 170 8.31 -25.65 -2.47
N GLU A 171 8.91 -26.43 -3.38
CA GLU A 171 9.81 -25.92 -4.40
C GLU A 171 9.07 -25.03 -5.41
N HIS A 172 7.88 -25.47 -5.86
CA HIS A 172 7.06 -24.68 -6.77
C HIS A 172 6.60 -23.37 -6.10
N PHE A 173 6.21 -23.42 -4.82
CA PHE A 173 5.85 -22.23 -4.05
C PHE A 173 7.02 -21.22 -3.99
N LYS A 174 8.22 -21.69 -3.62
CA LYS A 174 9.42 -20.83 -3.55
C LYS A 174 9.77 -20.21 -4.91
N THR A 175 9.62 -20.95 -6.00
CA THR A 175 9.89 -20.45 -7.35
C THR A 175 8.86 -19.41 -7.78
N TYR A 176 7.58 -19.69 -7.57
CA TYR A 176 6.49 -18.82 -7.99
C TYR A 176 6.49 -17.47 -7.23
N PHE A 177 6.79 -17.51 -5.93
CA PHE A 177 6.82 -16.34 -5.06
C PHE A 177 8.23 -15.79 -4.80
N HIS A 178 9.22 -16.14 -5.63
CA HIS A 178 10.63 -15.78 -5.43
C HIS A 178 10.90 -14.29 -5.22
N ASN A 179 10.06 -13.41 -5.78
CA ASN A 179 10.22 -11.95 -5.70
C ASN A 179 9.05 -11.24 -5.00
N SER A 180 8.30 -11.94 -4.15
CA SER A 180 7.18 -11.41 -3.38
C SER A 180 7.47 -11.29 -1.91
#